data_2d00a8dba3979391a1fbc00cb8b0fd30
#
_entry.id   2d00a8dba3979391a1fbc00cb8b0fd30
#
_cell.length_a   1.000
_cell.length_b   1.000
_cell.length_c   1.000
_cell.angle_alpha   90.00
_cell.angle_beta   90.00
_cell.angle_gamma   90.00
#
_symmetry.space_group_name_H-M   'P 1'
#
loop_
_entity.id
_entity.type
_entity.pdbx_description
1 polymer ?
#
loop_
_entity_poly.entity_id
_entity_poly.type
_entity_poly.pdbx_seq_one_letter_code
_entity_poly.pdbx_strand_id
1 'polypeptide(L)'
;MTDTSLTLAELDALCAFDTPTICNALERLAPETQGRGYTTQPMVCGFPQAKPVIGYARTATLRSAQRGSLTAAEQRALRDDYYRSVGEGPRPALVVIQDLDENPGTGAFWGEVQSAIKVTSSMRTDTAR
;
A
#
# COMPACT_ATOMS: atom_id res chain seq x y z
N MET A 1 -24.38 0.05 2.97
CA MET A 1 -23.15 0.72 2.50
C MET A 1 -22.97 0.35 1.06
N THR A 2 -23.11 1.30 0.14
CA THR A 2 -22.84 1.07 -1.28
C THR A 2 -21.35 0.75 -1.42
N ASP A 3 -21.04 -0.40 -1.99
CA ASP A 3 -19.68 -0.77 -2.38
C ASP A 3 -19.19 0.27 -3.41
N THR A 4 -18.25 1.12 -2.99
CA THR A 4 -17.67 2.19 -3.81
C THR A 4 -16.39 1.70 -4.49
N SER A 5 -16.24 0.40 -4.69
CA SER A 5 -15.07 -0.14 -5.39
C SER A 5 -15.15 0.22 -6.87
N LEU A 6 -14.05 0.74 -7.40
CA LEU A 6 -13.89 1.02 -8.81
C LEU A 6 -13.77 -0.29 -9.60
N THR A 7 -14.31 -0.30 -10.79
CA THR A 7 -14.10 -1.40 -11.75
C THR A 7 -12.65 -1.43 -12.23
N LEU A 8 -12.20 -2.56 -12.74
CA LEU A 8 -10.86 -2.66 -13.33
C LEU A 8 -10.67 -1.70 -14.51
N ALA A 9 -11.73 -1.45 -15.30
CA ALA A 9 -11.68 -0.51 -16.41
C ALA A 9 -11.50 0.94 -15.94
N GLU A 10 -12.15 1.33 -14.84
CA GLU A 10 -11.95 2.67 -14.24
C GLU A 10 -10.55 2.83 -13.66
N LEU A 11 -10.03 1.79 -12.99
CA LEU A 11 -8.65 1.80 -12.49
C LEU A 11 -7.64 1.90 -13.63
N ASP A 12 -7.84 1.17 -14.72
CA ASP A 12 -6.97 1.22 -15.90
C ASP A 12 -7.02 2.60 -16.58
N ALA A 13 -8.19 3.21 -16.67
CA ALA A 13 -8.35 4.56 -17.17
C ALA A 13 -7.58 5.60 -16.35
N LEU A 14 -7.54 5.44 -15.02
CA LEU A 14 -6.78 6.32 -14.14
C LEU A 14 -5.26 6.19 -14.33
N CYS A 15 -4.75 5.05 -14.81
CA CYS A 15 -3.32 4.87 -15.11
C CYS A 15 -2.83 5.77 -16.28
N ALA A 16 -3.73 6.38 -17.04
CA ALA A 16 -3.37 7.34 -18.10
C ALA A 16 -2.94 8.70 -17.56
N PHE A 17 -3.17 8.98 -16.27
CA PHE A 17 -2.85 10.25 -15.63
C PHE A 17 -1.65 10.10 -14.70
N ASP A 18 -0.84 11.15 -14.64
CA ASP A 18 0.24 11.24 -13.66
C ASP A 18 -0.28 11.66 -12.27
N THR A 19 0.53 11.43 -11.24
CA THR A 19 0.17 11.76 -9.86
C THR A 19 -0.17 13.25 -9.66
N PRO A 20 0.57 14.23 -10.21
CA PRO A 20 0.20 15.64 -10.12
C PRO A 20 -1.18 15.95 -10.69
N THR A 21 -1.53 15.36 -11.82
CA THR A 21 -2.86 15.54 -12.42
C THR A 21 -3.96 15.01 -11.52
N ILE A 22 -3.77 13.85 -10.91
CA ILE A 22 -4.72 13.27 -9.94
C ILE A 22 -4.83 14.16 -8.71
N CYS A 23 -3.73 14.67 -8.16
CA CYS A 23 -3.75 15.60 -7.02
C CYS A 23 -4.55 16.86 -7.34
N ASN A 24 -4.30 17.51 -8.49
CA ASN A 24 -5.02 18.69 -8.92
C ASN A 24 -6.53 18.43 -9.11
N ALA A 25 -6.90 17.25 -9.62
CA ALA A 25 -8.30 16.85 -9.75
C ALA A 25 -8.96 16.66 -8.38
N LEU A 26 -8.28 16.03 -7.44
CA LEU A 26 -8.77 15.85 -6.07
C LEU A 26 -8.98 17.18 -5.35
N GLU A 27 -8.07 18.14 -5.47
CA GLU A 27 -8.22 19.49 -4.88
C GLU A 27 -9.46 20.20 -5.40
N ARG A 28 -9.87 19.95 -6.63
CA ARG A 28 -11.09 20.55 -7.20
C ARG A 28 -12.36 19.82 -6.82
N LEU A 29 -12.30 18.49 -6.70
CA LEU A 29 -13.46 17.64 -6.41
C LEU A 29 -13.72 17.52 -4.90
N ALA A 30 -12.68 17.60 -4.08
CA ALA A 30 -12.70 17.45 -2.64
C ALA A 30 -11.77 18.48 -1.99
N PRO A 31 -12.14 19.80 -1.99
CA PRO A 31 -11.29 20.88 -1.50
C PRO A 31 -10.82 20.70 -0.05
N GLU A 32 -11.57 19.96 0.75
CA GLU A 32 -11.23 19.62 2.13
C GLU A 32 -9.97 18.73 2.24
N THR A 33 -9.54 18.12 1.15
CA THR A 33 -8.31 17.30 1.10
C THR A 33 -7.06 18.11 0.78
N GLN A 34 -7.21 19.38 0.45
CA GLN A 34 -6.08 20.26 0.09
C GLN A 34 -5.01 20.26 1.19
N GLY A 35 -3.78 20.09 0.81
CA GLY A 35 -2.66 20.03 1.75
C GLY A 35 -2.54 18.73 2.55
N ARG A 36 -3.30 17.69 2.21
CA ARG A 36 -3.27 16.38 2.87
C ARG A 36 -3.10 15.24 1.87
N GLY A 37 -2.67 14.07 2.36
CA GLY A 37 -2.66 12.85 1.57
C GLY A 37 -1.50 12.73 0.58
N TYR A 38 -0.41 13.48 0.77
CA TYR A 38 0.80 13.34 -0.04
C TYR A 38 2.03 13.08 0.83
N THR A 39 3.05 12.49 0.23
CA THR A 39 4.33 12.26 0.90
C THR A 39 5.19 13.50 0.82
N THR A 40 5.87 13.85 1.93
CA THR A 40 6.80 14.99 1.99
C THR A 40 8.24 14.60 1.61
N GLN A 41 8.50 13.29 1.55
CA GLN A 41 9.79 12.77 1.11
C GLN A 41 9.69 12.29 -0.34
N PRO A 42 10.69 12.55 -1.18
CA PRO A 42 10.69 12.10 -2.56
C PRO A 42 10.71 10.57 -2.62
N MET A 43 9.83 10.01 -3.44
CA MET A 43 9.85 8.57 -3.73
C MET A 43 10.77 8.28 -4.91
N VAL A 44 11.59 7.24 -4.76
CA VAL A 44 12.46 6.73 -5.83
C VAL A 44 11.80 5.53 -6.47
N CYS A 45 11.57 5.58 -7.78
CA CYS A 45 11.02 4.46 -8.52
C CYS A 45 12.11 3.41 -8.79
N GLY A 46 11.94 2.21 -8.23
CA GLY A 46 12.86 1.09 -8.46
C GLY A 46 12.75 0.50 -9.88
N PHE A 47 11.65 0.77 -10.59
CA PHE A 47 11.37 0.26 -11.93
C PHE A 47 10.87 1.37 -12.86
N PRO A 48 11.72 2.35 -13.22
CA PRO A 48 11.30 3.54 -13.96
C PRO A 48 10.77 3.24 -15.37
N GLN A 49 11.05 2.05 -15.90
CA GLN A 49 10.56 1.60 -17.20
C GLN A 49 9.17 0.92 -17.12
N ALA A 50 8.67 0.64 -15.93
CA ALA A 50 7.35 0.05 -15.74
C ALA A 50 6.27 1.12 -15.97
N LYS A 51 5.09 0.65 -16.43
CA LYS A 51 3.92 1.52 -16.50
C LYS A 51 3.48 1.95 -15.11
N PRO A 52 2.81 3.12 -14.99
CA PRO A 52 2.15 3.50 -13.75
C PRO A 52 1.21 2.39 -13.26
N VAL A 53 1.15 2.22 -11.96
CA VAL A 53 0.23 1.28 -11.32
C VAL A 53 -0.72 2.03 -10.40
N ILE A 54 -1.96 1.57 -10.33
CA ILE A 54 -2.97 2.10 -9.45
C ILE A 54 -3.60 0.97 -8.65
N GLY A 55 -4.02 1.25 -7.44
CA GLY A 55 -4.67 0.26 -6.59
C GLY A 55 -5.10 0.84 -5.26
N TYR A 56 -5.88 0.05 -4.54
CA TYR A 56 -6.34 0.41 -3.21
C TYR A 56 -5.19 0.34 -2.21
N ALA A 57 -4.99 1.41 -1.44
CA ALA A 57 -3.92 1.48 -0.46
C ALA A 57 -4.13 0.50 0.70
N ARG A 58 -3.09 -0.26 1.02
CA ARG A 58 -2.95 -1.02 2.25
C ARG A 58 -1.79 -0.43 3.02
N THR A 59 -2.08 0.20 4.13
CA THR A 59 -1.08 0.96 4.88
C THR A 59 -0.63 0.19 6.13
N ALA A 60 0.65 0.29 6.44
CA ALA A 60 1.23 -0.22 7.66
C ALA A 60 2.36 0.67 8.14
N THR A 61 2.74 0.52 9.39
CA THR A 61 3.92 1.18 9.96
C THR A 61 4.92 0.14 10.44
N LEU A 62 6.20 0.50 10.42
CA LEU A 62 7.30 -0.35 10.83
C LEU A 62 8.25 0.43 11.74
N ARG A 63 8.85 -0.27 12.70
CA ARG A 63 10.09 0.13 13.39
C ARG A 63 11.04 -1.05 13.39
N SER A 64 12.29 -0.84 13.06
CA SER A 64 13.30 -1.89 12.91
C SER A 64 14.58 -1.62 13.70
N ALA A 65 14.92 -0.36 13.97
CA ALA A 65 16.17 0.01 14.63
C ALA A 65 16.21 -0.34 16.12
N GLN A 66 15.05 -0.47 16.77
CA GLN A 66 14.95 -0.78 18.19
C GLN A 66 14.16 -2.07 18.44
N ARG A 67 14.62 -2.89 19.38
CA ARG A 67 13.80 -4.00 19.89
C ARG A 67 12.57 -3.42 20.58
N GLY A 68 11.40 -3.77 20.04
CA GLY A 68 10.13 -3.44 20.68
C GLY A 68 9.96 -4.16 22.03
N SER A 69 9.10 -3.62 22.89
CA SER A 69 8.70 -4.23 24.16
C SER A 69 7.75 -5.42 24.02
N LEU A 70 7.31 -5.73 22.81
CA LEU A 70 6.35 -6.78 22.51
C LEU A 70 6.95 -8.17 22.69
N THR A 71 6.19 -9.07 23.28
CA THR A 71 6.52 -10.50 23.35
C THR A 71 6.52 -11.13 21.94
N ALA A 72 7.15 -12.28 21.81
CA ALA A 72 7.16 -13.03 20.56
C ALA A 72 5.74 -13.41 20.07
N ALA A 73 4.81 -13.64 20.99
CA ALA A 73 3.42 -13.94 20.66
C ALA A 73 2.69 -12.73 20.10
N GLU A 74 2.85 -11.55 20.71
CA GLU A 74 2.27 -10.29 20.24
C GLU A 74 2.84 -9.88 18.88
N GLN A 75 4.15 -10.01 18.68
CA GLN A 75 4.80 -9.76 17.39
C GLN A 75 4.25 -10.67 16.28
N ARG A 76 3.98 -11.93 16.62
CA ARG A 76 3.39 -12.89 15.68
C ARG A 76 1.96 -12.49 15.33
N ALA A 77 1.13 -12.15 16.32
CA ALA A 77 -0.24 -11.71 16.12
C ALA A 77 -0.32 -10.47 15.22
N LEU A 78 0.50 -9.44 15.48
CA LEU A 78 0.56 -8.25 14.64
C LEU A 78 0.97 -8.55 13.18
N ARG A 79 1.89 -9.49 12.99
CA ARG A 79 2.31 -9.92 11.65
C ARG A 79 1.19 -10.66 10.93
N ASP A 80 0.47 -11.51 11.62
CA ASP A 80 -0.67 -12.24 11.06
C ASP A 80 -1.80 -11.29 10.68
N ASP A 81 -2.08 -10.29 11.50
CA ASP A 81 -3.05 -9.23 11.22
C ASP A 81 -2.63 -8.37 10.00
N TYR A 82 -1.35 -8.03 9.90
CA TYR A 82 -0.82 -7.36 8.73
C TYR A 82 -1.03 -8.19 7.45
N TYR A 83 -0.69 -9.47 7.45
CA TYR A 83 -0.88 -10.32 6.28
C TYR A 83 -2.35 -10.48 5.92
N ARG A 84 -3.23 -10.56 6.91
CA ARG A 84 -4.66 -10.59 6.69
C ARG A 84 -5.13 -9.29 6.03
N SER A 85 -4.74 -8.14 6.56
CA SER A 85 -5.12 -6.83 6.03
C SER A 85 -4.64 -6.60 4.60
N VAL A 86 -3.47 -7.13 4.24
CA VAL A 86 -2.96 -7.09 2.86
C VAL A 86 -3.74 -8.04 1.94
N GLY A 87 -4.17 -9.19 2.48
CA GLY A 87 -4.91 -10.23 1.74
C GLY A 87 -6.38 -9.91 1.47
N GLU A 88 -7.00 -9.08 2.29
CA GLU A 88 -8.43 -8.80 2.25
C GLU A 88 -8.77 -7.49 1.52
N GLY A 89 -10.04 -7.37 1.10
CA GLY A 89 -10.63 -6.16 0.49
C GLY A 89 -10.39 -6.02 -1.02
N PRO A 90 -10.75 -4.84 -1.58
CA PRO A 90 -10.77 -4.64 -3.03
C PRO A 90 -9.38 -4.72 -3.66
N ARG A 91 -9.36 -5.11 -4.94
CA ARG A 91 -8.15 -5.33 -5.75
C ARG A 91 -8.19 -4.49 -7.02
N PRO A 92 -7.04 -4.17 -7.63
CA PRO A 92 -5.65 -4.40 -7.16
C PRO A 92 -5.31 -3.58 -5.91
N ALA A 93 -4.35 -4.03 -5.13
CA ALA A 93 -3.93 -3.35 -3.91
C ALA A 93 -2.45 -2.96 -3.96
N LEU A 94 -2.15 -1.77 -3.42
CA LEU A 94 -0.80 -1.26 -3.24
C LEU A 94 -0.48 -1.20 -1.75
N VAL A 95 0.63 -1.81 -1.36
CA VAL A 95 1.08 -1.78 0.04
C VAL A 95 2.04 -0.63 0.24
N VAL A 96 1.71 0.25 1.18
CA VAL A 96 2.52 1.40 1.58
C VAL A 96 2.91 1.21 3.04
N ILE A 97 4.21 1.14 3.30
CA ILE A 97 4.75 0.96 4.65
C ILE A 97 5.55 2.20 5.00
N GLN A 98 5.19 2.82 6.13
CA GLN A 98 5.95 3.94 6.68
C GLN A 98 6.94 3.40 7.74
N ASP A 99 8.21 3.71 7.55
CA ASP A 99 9.24 3.51 8.57
C ASP A 99 9.17 4.66 9.58
N LEU A 100 8.96 4.32 10.86
CA LEU A 100 8.84 5.25 11.97
C LEU A 100 10.15 5.36 12.78
N ASP A 101 11.23 4.78 12.30
CA ASP A 101 12.54 4.94 12.93
C ASP A 101 13.07 6.37 12.76
N GLU A 102 13.88 6.84 13.69
CA GLU A 102 14.52 8.16 13.63
C GLU A 102 15.37 8.32 12.35
N ASN A 103 16.01 7.23 11.93
CA ASN A 103 16.71 7.11 10.66
C ASN A 103 16.03 6.04 9.80
N PRO A 104 15.03 6.41 9.00
CA PRO A 104 14.28 5.46 8.16
C PRO A 104 15.20 4.71 7.19
N GLY A 105 14.84 3.46 6.89
CA GLY A 105 15.59 2.60 5.98
C GLY A 105 16.71 1.79 6.63
N THR A 106 16.84 1.81 7.95
CA THR A 106 17.82 1.00 8.68
C THR A 106 17.54 -0.49 8.57
N GLY A 107 16.27 -0.88 8.55
CA GLY A 107 15.83 -2.27 8.43
C GLY A 107 15.20 -2.59 7.09
N ALA A 108 15.40 -3.82 6.63
CA ALA A 108 14.74 -4.35 5.44
C ALA A 108 13.49 -5.14 5.83
N PHE A 109 12.32 -4.62 5.49
CA PHE A 109 11.06 -5.35 5.66
C PHE A 109 10.67 -6.14 4.41
N TRP A 110 11.16 -5.72 3.24
CA TRP A 110 10.86 -6.35 1.97
C TRP A 110 11.88 -7.41 1.59
N GLY A 111 11.38 -8.57 1.18
CA GLY A 111 12.18 -9.68 0.70
C GLY A 111 11.32 -10.72 0.00
N GLU A 112 11.92 -11.83 -0.39
CA GLU A 112 11.27 -12.92 -1.11
C GLU A 112 10.00 -13.42 -0.42
N VAL A 113 10.05 -13.65 0.88
CA VAL A 113 8.91 -14.16 1.67
C VAL A 113 7.73 -13.17 1.62
N GLN A 114 7.98 -11.89 1.80
CA GLN A 114 6.94 -10.85 1.75
C GLN A 114 6.31 -10.75 0.36
N SER A 115 7.13 -10.83 -0.67
CA SER A 115 6.67 -10.80 -2.05
C SER A 115 5.83 -12.05 -2.39
N ALA A 116 6.28 -13.24 -1.99
CA ALA A 116 5.58 -14.50 -2.22
C ALA A 116 4.21 -14.54 -1.51
N ILE A 117 4.13 -14.11 -0.25
CA ILE A 117 2.86 -14.07 0.50
C ILE A 117 1.84 -13.17 -0.21
N LYS A 118 2.25 -12.02 -0.73
CA LYS A 118 1.38 -11.08 -1.43
C LYS A 118 0.85 -11.63 -2.75
N VAL A 119 1.70 -12.27 -3.53
CA VAL A 119 1.29 -12.93 -4.78
C VAL A 119 0.31 -14.07 -4.49
N THR A 120 0.60 -14.92 -3.49
CA THR A 120 -0.28 -16.05 -3.13
C THR A 120 -1.63 -15.57 -2.59
N SER A 121 -1.68 -14.50 -1.82
CA SER A 121 -2.92 -13.89 -1.35
C SER A 121 -3.75 -13.30 -2.51
N SER A 122 -3.08 -12.82 -3.56
CA SER A 122 -3.70 -12.34 -4.79
C SER A 122 -4.37 -13.47 -5.61
N MET A 123 -3.74 -14.64 -5.68
CA MET A 123 -4.25 -15.79 -6.46
C MET A 123 -5.43 -16.52 -5.81
N ARG A 124 -5.58 -16.45 -4.49
CA ARG A 124 -6.66 -17.16 -3.77
C ARG A 124 -8.05 -16.59 -4.04
N THR A 125 -8.16 -15.37 -4.48
CA THR A 125 -9.45 -14.73 -4.79
C THR A 125 -10.00 -15.06 -6.18
N ASP A 126 -9.15 -15.50 -7.11
CA ASP A 126 -9.58 -15.85 -8.48
C ASP A 126 -10.10 -17.30 -8.62
N THR A 127 -9.88 -18.16 -7.62
CA THR A 127 -10.32 -19.58 -7.63
C THR A 127 -11.67 -19.82 -6.96
N ALA A 128 -12.36 -18.78 -6.47
CA ALA A 128 -13.64 -18.88 -5.77
C ALA A 128 -14.82 -18.30 -6.60
N ARG A 129 -14.75 -18.43 -7.93
CA ARG A 129 -15.90 -18.19 -8.84
C ARG A 129 -16.26 -19.43 -9.62
#